data_db837fbf4236a8bc60c0b64c4aa2877c
#
_entry.id   db837fbf4236a8bc60c0b64c4aa2877c
#
_cell.length_a   1.000
_cell.length_b   1.000
_cell.length_c   1.000
_cell.angle_alpha   90.00
_cell.angle_beta   90.00
_cell.angle_gamma   90.00
#
_symmetry.space_group_name_H-M   'P 1'
#
loop_
_entity.id
_entity.type
_entity.pdbx_description
1 polymer ?
#
loop_
_entity_poly.entity_id
_entity_poly.type
_entity_poly.pdbx_seq_one_letter_code
_entity_poly.pdbx_strand_id
1 'polypeptide(L)'
;RGEQILFICVDNEGYMNTGMQRSSCTPFGAWTSTTPVGERGHGKTQDAKNMPLLMMMHNCEYVATASTAFMEDLYAKLDRAIAASKRGFAYLHIYSPCTTGWRFPSHENIEVARKAVETNFVMLWDFNPRDGLRLSRPLDDALPIDAYLEALGKYRHLEPEQVAHIEGTVEKNVGFIRSLAEGRHPAMAQAMSGRA
;
A
#
# COMPACT_ATOMS: atom_id res chain seq x y z
N ARG A 1 4.44 -18.16 14.60
CA ARG A 1 5.75 -17.54 14.92
C ARG A 1 6.83 -18.59 14.70
N GLY A 2 7.92 -18.25 14.03
CA GLY A 2 9.01 -19.16 13.75
C GLY A 2 8.86 -19.99 12.48
N GLU A 3 7.72 -19.91 11.81
CA GLU A 3 7.51 -20.61 10.54
C GLU A 3 8.34 -19.96 9.43
N GLN A 4 9.08 -20.77 8.69
CA GLN A 4 9.92 -20.33 7.56
C GLN A 4 9.05 -20.18 6.30
N ILE A 5 8.31 -19.08 6.21
CA ILE A 5 7.36 -18.82 5.15
C ILE A 5 7.61 -17.42 4.57
N LEU A 6 7.61 -17.32 3.25
CA LEU A 6 7.42 -16.06 2.54
C LEU A 6 5.98 -15.97 2.06
N PHE A 7 5.24 -15.00 2.59
CA PHE A 7 3.90 -14.67 2.09
C PHE A 7 3.97 -13.46 1.16
N ILE A 8 3.57 -13.64 -0.08
CA ILE A 8 3.48 -12.57 -1.07
C ILE A 8 2.02 -12.20 -1.27
N CYS A 9 1.66 -10.98 -0.93
CA CYS A 9 0.35 -10.40 -1.16
C CYS A 9 0.40 -9.52 -2.41
N VAL A 10 -0.31 -9.92 -3.46
CA VAL A 10 -0.55 -9.05 -4.62
C VAL A 10 -1.82 -8.26 -4.35
N ASP A 11 -1.67 -6.97 -4.06
CA ASP A 11 -2.79 -6.09 -3.71
C ASP A 11 -3.27 -5.33 -4.94
N ASN A 12 -4.50 -5.61 -5.33
CA ASN A 12 -5.26 -4.88 -6.34
C ASN A 12 -6.44 -4.10 -5.75
N GLU A 13 -6.45 -3.93 -4.41
CA GLU A 13 -7.38 -3.12 -3.62
C GLU A 13 -8.84 -3.62 -3.62
N GLY A 14 -9.11 -4.88 -3.99
CA GLY A 14 -10.47 -5.42 -3.98
C GLY A 14 -10.56 -6.90 -4.34
N TYR A 15 -11.76 -7.45 -4.28
CA TYR A 15 -12.06 -8.80 -4.78
C TYR A 15 -12.46 -8.70 -6.26
N MET A 16 -11.49 -8.79 -7.17
CA MET A 16 -11.70 -8.43 -8.58
C MET A 16 -12.42 -9.50 -9.37
N ASN A 17 -12.00 -10.75 -9.23
CA ASN A 17 -12.46 -11.83 -10.09
C ASN A 17 -13.95 -12.20 -9.91
N THR A 18 -14.51 -11.95 -8.74
CA THR A 18 -15.91 -12.23 -8.42
C THR A 18 -16.86 -11.06 -8.69
N GLY A 19 -16.39 -9.98 -9.30
CA GLY A 19 -17.20 -8.83 -9.72
C GLY A 19 -16.90 -7.54 -8.95
N MET A 20 -15.65 -7.31 -8.57
CA MET A 20 -15.16 -6.05 -8.00
C MET A 20 -15.83 -5.64 -6.68
N GLN A 21 -15.92 -6.57 -5.73
CA GLN A 21 -16.41 -6.26 -4.39
C GLN A 21 -15.34 -5.56 -3.57
N ARG A 22 -15.81 -4.75 -2.61
CA ARG A 22 -14.91 -4.10 -1.66
C ARG A 22 -14.20 -5.13 -0.77
N SER A 23 -12.94 -4.86 -0.48
CA SER A 23 -12.18 -5.49 0.60
C SER A 23 -11.85 -4.47 1.70
N SER A 24 -11.15 -4.90 2.74
CA SER A 24 -10.60 -3.97 3.72
C SER A 24 -9.45 -3.12 3.16
N CYS A 25 -8.76 -3.57 2.10
CA CYS A 25 -7.73 -2.81 1.39
C CYS A 25 -8.29 -1.81 0.37
N THR A 26 -9.58 -1.88 0.03
CA THR A 26 -10.20 -0.91 -0.88
C THR A 26 -10.13 0.49 -0.26
N PRO A 27 -9.59 1.50 -0.98
CA PRO A 27 -9.45 2.84 -0.44
C PRO A 27 -10.78 3.57 -0.27
N PHE A 28 -10.76 4.63 0.55
CA PHE A 28 -11.88 5.56 0.70
C PHE A 28 -12.31 6.11 -0.66
N GLY A 29 -13.61 6.35 -0.82
CA GLY A 29 -14.22 6.91 -2.03
C GLY A 29 -14.30 5.94 -3.21
N ALA A 30 -13.61 4.80 -3.21
CA ALA A 30 -13.60 3.89 -4.34
C ALA A 30 -14.97 3.29 -4.62
N TRP A 31 -15.40 3.39 -5.89
CA TRP A 31 -16.54 2.62 -6.35
C TRP A 31 -16.22 1.13 -6.40
N THR A 32 -17.12 0.31 -5.90
CA THR A 32 -17.13 -1.15 -6.10
C THR A 32 -18.59 -1.63 -6.26
N SER A 33 -18.79 -2.88 -6.68
CA SER A 33 -20.14 -3.45 -6.77
C SER A 33 -20.88 -3.53 -5.43
N THR A 34 -20.15 -3.53 -4.31
CA THR A 34 -20.71 -3.54 -2.95
C THR A 34 -20.61 -2.18 -2.23
N THR A 35 -20.03 -1.18 -2.87
CA THR A 35 -20.05 0.24 -2.46
C THR A 35 -20.38 1.11 -3.67
N PRO A 36 -21.62 1.01 -4.17
CA PRO A 36 -22.05 1.72 -5.37
C PRO A 36 -22.12 3.22 -5.13
N VAL A 37 -22.05 3.98 -6.23
CA VAL A 37 -22.24 5.43 -6.27
C VAL A 37 -23.60 5.74 -6.90
N GLY A 38 -24.32 6.68 -6.34
CA GLY A 38 -25.64 7.12 -6.77
C GLY A 38 -26.27 8.06 -5.73
N GLU A 39 -27.59 8.28 -5.78
CA GLU A 39 -28.29 9.19 -4.87
C GLU A 39 -28.04 8.95 -3.37
N ARG A 40 -27.74 7.71 -2.97
CA ARG A 40 -27.54 7.30 -1.57
C ARG A 40 -26.17 6.70 -1.28
N GLY A 41 -25.31 6.57 -2.28
CA GLY A 41 -24.01 5.93 -2.15
C GLY A 41 -22.89 6.80 -2.71
N HIS A 42 -21.80 6.92 -1.97
CA HIS A 42 -20.66 7.77 -2.32
C HIS A 42 -19.34 6.96 -2.41
N GLY A 43 -19.43 5.68 -2.79
CA GLY A 43 -18.30 4.79 -2.76
C GLY A 43 -18.01 4.23 -1.36
N LYS A 44 -16.82 3.72 -1.12
CA LYS A 44 -16.41 3.21 0.19
C LYS A 44 -16.18 4.36 1.18
N THR A 45 -16.74 4.28 2.37
CA THR A 45 -16.69 5.34 3.40
C THR A 45 -15.56 5.15 4.43
N GLN A 46 -14.87 4.02 4.44
CA GLN A 46 -13.77 3.75 5.36
C GLN A 46 -12.43 3.80 4.63
N ASP A 47 -11.39 4.23 5.32
CA ASP A 47 -10.02 4.16 4.83
C ASP A 47 -9.55 2.71 4.61
N ALA A 48 -8.53 2.54 3.79
CA ALA A 48 -7.93 1.23 3.55
C ALA A 48 -7.18 0.73 4.79
N LYS A 49 -7.26 -0.58 5.05
CA LYS A 49 -6.41 -1.23 6.03
C LYS A 49 -4.97 -1.29 5.51
N ASN A 50 -4.02 -0.85 6.32
CA ASN A 50 -2.61 -0.95 5.99
C ASN A 50 -2.05 -2.31 6.46
N MET A 51 -2.13 -3.31 5.59
CA MET A 51 -1.65 -4.67 5.93
C MET A 51 -0.15 -4.75 6.21
N PRO A 52 0.74 -4.08 5.45
CA PRO A 52 2.17 -4.10 5.75
C PRO A 52 2.50 -3.61 7.17
N LEU A 53 1.88 -2.53 7.64
CA LEU A 53 2.08 -2.03 9.01
C LEU A 53 1.56 -3.03 10.05
N LEU A 54 0.42 -3.67 9.82
CA LEU A 54 -0.07 -4.72 10.71
C LEU A 54 0.91 -5.90 10.78
N MET A 55 1.46 -6.32 9.64
CA MET A 55 2.43 -7.42 9.59
C MET A 55 3.75 -7.03 10.29
N MET A 56 4.18 -5.78 10.20
CA MET A 56 5.36 -5.30 10.93
C MET A 56 5.21 -5.50 12.45
N MET A 57 4.00 -5.32 12.99
CA MET A 57 3.71 -5.50 14.43
C MET A 57 3.57 -6.98 14.84
N HIS A 58 3.58 -7.93 13.88
CA HIS A 58 3.49 -9.36 14.14
C HIS A 58 4.85 -10.08 14.27
N ASN A 59 5.93 -9.36 14.56
CA ASN A 59 7.28 -9.90 14.74
C ASN A 59 7.77 -10.69 13.50
N CYS A 60 7.51 -10.17 12.30
CA CYS A 60 8.04 -10.74 11.08
C CYS A 60 9.56 -10.53 10.97
N GLU A 61 10.26 -11.45 10.31
CA GLU A 61 11.69 -11.32 9.99
C GLU A 61 11.94 -10.21 8.95
N TYR A 62 10.94 -9.99 8.08
CA TYR A 62 10.99 -8.98 7.05
C TYR A 62 9.58 -8.60 6.61
N VAL A 63 9.34 -7.32 6.39
CA VAL A 63 8.12 -6.80 5.79
C VAL A 63 8.50 -5.77 4.75
N ALA A 64 7.92 -5.83 3.56
CA ALA A 64 8.17 -4.83 2.53
C ALA A 64 6.94 -4.51 1.71
N THR A 65 6.88 -3.29 1.21
CA THR A 65 5.97 -2.83 0.17
C THR A 65 6.72 -2.70 -1.15
N ALA A 66 6.08 -3.05 -2.25
CA ALA A 66 6.64 -2.96 -3.59
C ALA A 66 5.56 -2.58 -4.61
N SER A 67 5.95 -2.22 -5.81
CA SER A 67 5.03 -1.92 -6.92
C SER A 67 5.54 -2.54 -8.21
N THR A 68 4.60 -3.00 -9.06
CA THR A 68 4.92 -3.54 -10.40
C THR A 68 5.53 -2.49 -11.35
N ALA A 69 5.49 -1.21 -11.01
CA ALA A 69 6.14 -0.15 -11.78
C ALA A 69 7.62 0.08 -11.41
N PHE A 70 8.13 -0.53 -10.34
CA PHE A 70 9.49 -0.37 -9.82
C PHE A 70 10.17 -1.73 -9.64
N MET A 71 10.49 -2.37 -10.77
CA MET A 71 10.92 -3.77 -10.82
C MET A 71 12.26 -4.01 -10.11
N GLU A 72 13.20 -3.09 -10.21
CA GLU A 72 14.50 -3.21 -9.52
C GLU A 72 14.33 -3.23 -7.98
N ASP A 73 13.49 -2.35 -7.46
CA ASP A 73 13.13 -2.31 -6.03
C ASP A 73 12.39 -3.60 -5.61
N LEU A 74 11.45 -4.06 -6.45
CA LEU A 74 10.70 -5.30 -6.21
C LEU A 74 11.65 -6.51 -6.14
N TYR A 75 12.56 -6.67 -7.10
CA TYR A 75 13.51 -7.79 -7.10
C TYR A 75 14.45 -7.75 -5.90
N ALA A 76 15.01 -6.59 -5.58
CA ALA A 76 15.88 -6.45 -4.42
C ALA A 76 15.15 -6.77 -3.09
N LYS A 77 13.86 -6.44 -2.98
CA LYS A 77 13.02 -6.77 -1.82
C LYS A 77 12.64 -8.24 -1.79
N LEU A 78 12.38 -8.84 -2.95
CA LEU A 78 12.09 -10.28 -3.07
C LEU A 78 13.28 -11.11 -2.60
N ASP A 79 14.51 -10.77 -3.01
CA ASP A 79 15.74 -11.45 -2.57
C ASP A 79 15.90 -11.34 -1.05
N ARG A 80 15.71 -10.16 -0.47
CA ARG A 80 15.74 -9.96 0.98
C ARG A 80 14.65 -10.75 1.71
N ALA A 81 13.43 -10.80 1.16
CA ALA A 81 12.33 -11.56 1.72
C ALA A 81 12.59 -13.06 1.70
N ILE A 82 13.15 -13.61 0.60
CA ILE A 82 13.56 -15.00 0.49
C ILE A 82 14.65 -15.33 1.52
N ALA A 83 15.65 -14.47 1.66
CA ALA A 83 16.72 -14.67 2.65
C ALA A 83 16.18 -14.60 4.09
N ALA A 84 15.24 -13.71 4.36
CA ALA A 84 14.60 -13.57 5.68
C ALA A 84 13.68 -14.77 5.99
N SER A 85 12.96 -15.29 5.01
CA SER A 85 12.04 -16.42 5.21
C SER A 85 12.72 -17.70 5.67
N LYS A 86 14.03 -17.83 5.46
CA LYS A 86 14.84 -18.93 6.00
C LYS A 86 15.03 -18.86 7.52
N ARG A 87 14.72 -17.74 8.16
CA ARG A 87 14.83 -17.53 9.62
C ARG A 87 13.49 -17.43 10.31
N GLY A 88 12.42 -17.14 9.55
CA GLY A 88 11.07 -17.01 10.08
C GLY A 88 10.14 -16.41 9.05
N PHE A 89 9.01 -15.87 9.48
CA PHE A 89 7.99 -15.34 8.58
C PHE A 89 8.43 -14.03 7.92
N ALA A 90 8.30 -13.98 6.60
CA ALA A 90 8.51 -12.77 5.78
C ALA A 90 7.25 -12.41 5.01
N TYR A 91 6.97 -11.13 4.87
CA TYR A 91 5.80 -10.59 4.17
C TYR A 91 6.20 -9.58 3.10
N LEU A 92 5.77 -9.80 1.87
CA LEU A 92 5.96 -8.88 0.76
C LEU A 92 4.60 -8.45 0.19
N HIS A 93 4.32 -7.16 0.21
CA HIS A 93 3.09 -6.55 -0.28
C HIS A 93 3.35 -5.83 -1.59
N ILE A 94 2.78 -6.32 -2.69
CA ILE A 94 3.02 -5.81 -4.03
C ILE A 94 1.76 -5.11 -4.53
N TYR A 95 1.83 -3.80 -4.72
CA TYR A 95 0.77 -3.06 -5.38
C TYR A 95 0.75 -3.38 -6.88
N SER A 96 -0.41 -3.82 -7.36
CA SER A 96 -0.66 -4.18 -8.76
C SER A 96 -2.08 -3.80 -9.14
N PRO A 97 -2.31 -2.62 -9.77
CA PRO A 97 -3.65 -2.15 -10.06
C PRO A 97 -4.37 -3.05 -11.08
N CYS A 98 -5.67 -3.24 -10.88
CA CYS A 98 -6.52 -4.04 -11.77
C CYS A 98 -7.16 -3.14 -12.84
N THR A 99 -6.78 -3.32 -14.10
CA THR A 99 -7.27 -2.52 -15.23
C THR A 99 -8.80 -2.60 -15.38
N THR A 100 -9.35 -3.80 -15.30
CA THR A 100 -10.79 -4.05 -15.42
C THR A 100 -11.55 -3.52 -14.20
N GLY A 101 -11.07 -3.83 -12.99
CA GLY A 101 -11.73 -3.42 -11.75
C GLY A 101 -11.76 -1.91 -11.57
N TRP A 102 -10.67 -1.25 -11.86
CA TRP A 102 -10.53 0.19 -11.66
C TRP A 102 -10.77 1.02 -12.92
N ARG A 103 -11.16 0.36 -14.04
CA ARG A 103 -11.68 0.98 -15.26
C ARG A 103 -10.71 1.97 -15.90
N PHE A 104 -9.52 1.50 -16.24
CA PHE A 104 -8.53 2.22 -17.02
C PHE A 104 -7.92 1.33 -18.11
N PRO A 105 -7.36 1.90 -19.19
CA PRO A 105 -6.78 1.13 -20.29
C PRO A 105 -5.64 0.21 -19.83
N SER A 106 -5.58 -1.02 -20.34
CA SER A 106 -4.57 -2.00 -19.91
C SER A 106 -3.13 -1.60 -20.23
N HIS A 107 -2.92 -0.81 -21.27
CA HIS A 107 -1.59 -0.31 -21.63
C HIS A 107 -1.07 0.77 -20.66
N GLU A 108 -1.93 1.37 -19.83
CA GLU A 108 -1.59 2.34 -18.81
C GLU A 108 -1.24 1.70 -17.44
N ASN A 109 -1.28 0.37 -17.33
CA ASN A 109 -1.16 -0.32 -16.04
C ASN A 109 0.12 0.05 -15.27
N ILE A 110 1.25 0.10 -15.95
CA ILE A 110 2.54 0.47 -15.35
C ILE A 110 2.56 1.95 -14.98
N GLU A 111 1.98 2.81 -15.81
CA GLU A 111 1.90 4.25 -15.54
C GLU A 111 1.01 4.55 -14.33
N VAL A 112 -0.14 3.91 -14.22
CA VAL A 112 -1.02 4.01 -13.04
C VAL A 112 -0.31 3.54 -11.78
N ALA A 113 0.39 2.41 -11.84
CA ALA A 113 1.18 1.92 -10.70
C ALA A 113 2.33 2.87 -10.33
N ARG A 114 2.92 3.56 -11.31
CA ARG A 114 3.95 4.59 -11.11
C ARG A 114 3.37 5.82 -10.42
N LYS A 115 2.26 6.35 -10.92
CA LYS A 115 1.56 7.50 -10.33
C LYS A 115 1.15 7.25 -8.88
N ALA A 116 0.69 6.03 -8.55
CA ALA A 116 0.38 5.67 -7.17
C ALA A 116 1.60 5.84 -6.23
N VAL A 117 2.81 5.55 -6.71
CA VAL A 117 4.03 5.73 -5.92
C VAL A 117 4.50 7.18 -5.94
N GLU A 118 4.44 7.86 -7.06
CA GLU A 118 4.89 9.26 -7.21
C GLU A 118 4.01 10.26 -6.47
N THR A 119 2.74 9.92 -6.20
CA THR A 119 1.84 10.69 -5.34
C THR A 119 1.91 10.30 -3.86
N ASN A 120 2.80 9.38 -3.46
CA ASN A 120 2.88 8.78 -2.14
C ASN A 120 1.59 8.04 -1.69
N PHE A 121 0.64 7.81 -2.60
CA PHE A 121 -0.52 6.96 -2.30
C PHE A 121 -0.07 5.53 -1.94
N VAL A 122 0.96 5.04 -2.63
CA VAL A 122 1.70 3.81 -2.30
C VAL A 122 3.14 4.18 -1.97
N MET A 123 3.57 3.96 -0.75
CA MET A 123 4.94 4.22 -0.31
C MET A 123 5.78 2.95 -0.36
N LEU A 124 7.00 3.06 -0.92
CA LEU A 124 7.94 1.94 -1.04
C LEU A 124 8.93 1.94 0.12
N TRP A 125 8.83 0.92 0.97
CA TRP A 125 9.69 0.75 2.13
C TRP A 125 9.92 -0.72 2.45
N ASP A 126 10.93 -1.01 3.24
CA ASP A 126 11.14 -2.31 3.86
C ASP A 126 11.50 -2.16 5.34
N PHE A 127 11.20 -3.19 6.11
CA PHE A 127 11.45 -3.26 7.54
C PHE A 127 12.04 -4.62 7.90
N ASN A 128 13.02 -4.61 8.76
CA ASN A 128 13.42 -5.78 9.54
C ASN A 128 13.73 -5.36 10.98
N PRO A 129 13.60 -6.28 11.97
CA PRO A 129 13.77 -5.93 13.38
C PRO A 129 15.17 -5.47 13.80
N ARG A 130 16.20 -5.67 12.95
CA ARG A 130 17.59 -5.27 13.25
C ARG A 130 17.88 -3.84 12.84
N ASP A 131 17.43 -3.47 11.63
CA ASP A 131 17.80 -2.22 10.99
C ASP A 131 16.67 -1.17 11.04
N GLY A 132 15.44 -1.60 11.42
CA GLY A 132 14.26 -0.75 11.42
C GLY A 132 13.63 -0.60 10.04
N LEU A 133 12.85 0.47 9.85
CA LEU A 133 12.20 0.79 8.59
C LEU A 133 13.10 1.63 7.71
N ARG A 134 13.21 1.25 6.44
CA ARG A 134 13.96 1.97 5.42
C ARG A 134 13.08 2.31 4.24
N LEU A 135 13.12 3.57 3.80
CA LEU A 135 12.47 4.03 2.58
C LEU A 135 13.31 3.64 1.36
N SER A 136 12.66 3.15 0.30
CA SER A 136 13.32 2.86 -0.98
C SER A 136 13.49 4.11 -1.85
N ARG A 137 12.67 5.14 -1.60
CA ARG A 137 12.76 6.44 -2.27
C ARG A 137 12.32 7.55 -1.31
N PRO A 138 12.79 8.79 -1.52
CA PRO A 138 12.32 9.96 -0.78
C PRO A 138 10.79 10.12 -0.91
N LEU A 139 10.17 10.65 0.12
CA LEU A 139 8.74 11.00 0.15
C LEU A 139 8.51 12.51 -0.12
N ASP A 140 9.59 13.24 -0.37
CA ASP A 140 9.55 14.63 -0.78
C ASP A 140 9.29 14.72 -2.31
N ASP A 141 8.86 15.87 -2.78
CA ASP A 141 8.58 16.12 -4.20
C ASP A 141 7.50 15.20 -4.81
N ALA A 142 6.48 14.86 -4.02
CA ALA A 142 5.35 14.08 -4.49
C ALA A 142 4.53 14.86 -5.53
N LEU A 143 4.02 14.16 -6.54
CA LEU A 143 3.03 14.72 -7.45
C LEU A 143 1.71 14.98 -6.69
N PRO A 144 0.90 15.94 -7.13
CA PRO A 144 -0.46 16.12 -6.63
C PRO A 144 -1.27 14.82 -6.73
N ILE A 145 -2.10 14.54 -5.74
CA ILE A 145 -2.88 13.29 -5.66
C ILE A 145 -3.79 13.10 -6.88
N ASP A 146 -4.26 14.17 -7.48
CA ASP A 146 -5.10 14.16 -8.69
C ASP A 146 -4.44 13.42 -9.85
N ALA A 147 -3.10 13.49 -9.98
CA ALA A 147 -2.37 12.77 -11.01
C ALA A 147 -2.63 11.24 -10.99
N TYR A 148 -2.90 10.70 -9.80
CA TYR A 148 -3.28 9.30 -9.63
C TYR A 148 -4.79 9.08 -9.71
N LEU A 149 -5.60 9.89 -9.02
CA LEU A 149 -7.04 9.69 -8.91
C LEU A 149 -7.74 9.79 -10.27
N GLU A 150 -7.38 10.77 -11.09
CA GLU A 150 -7.97 11.00 -12.41
C GLU A 150 -7.72 9.83 -13.40
N ALA A 151 -6.63 9.10 -13.22
CA ALA A 151 -6.31 7.94 -14.04
C ALA A 151 -7.27 6.75 -13.81
N LEU A 152 -8.08 6.77 -12.74
CA LEU A 152 -8.84 5.63 -12.25
C LEU A 152 -10.35 5.86 -12.32
N GLY A 153 -11.04 5.02 -13.09
CA GLY A 153 -12.49 5.09 -13.22
C GLY A 153 -13.27 4.88 -11.91
N LYS A 154 -12.64 4.26 -10.90
CA LYS A 154 -13.23 4.08 -9.56
C LYS A 154 -13.42 5.39 -8.79
N TYR A 155 -12.78 6.48 -9.23
CA TYR A 155 -12.78 7.78 -8.56
C TYR A 155 -13.46 8.91 -9.36
N ARG A 156 -14.01 8.64 -10.54
CA ARG A 156 -14.63 9.66 -11.42
C ARG A 156 -15.77 10.47 -10.78
N HIS A 157 -16.30 10.00 -9.67
CA HIS A 157 -17.42 10.60 -8.97
C HIS A 157 -17.02 11.39 -7.74
N LEU A 158 -15.72 11.45 -7.42
CA LEU A 158 -15.27 12.13 -6.21
C LEU A 158 -15.55 13.63 -6.28
N GLU A 159 -16.11 14.14 -5.20
CA GLU A 159 -16.26 15.56 -4.95
C GLU A 159 -15.00 16.13 -4.28
N PRO A 160 -14.76 17.44 -4.35
CA PRO A 160 -13.54 18.06 -3.80
C PRO A 160 -13.25 17.71 -2.33
N GLU A 161 -14.27 17.59 -1.50
CA GLU A 161 -14.14 17.21 -0.09
C GLU A 161 -13.62 15.77 0.09
N GLN A 162 -14.02 14.86 -0.80
CA GLN A 162 -13.54 13.49 -0.79
C GLN A 162 -12.09 13.38 -1.27
N VAL A 163 -11.71 14.17 -2.26
CA VAL A 163 -10.31 14.29 -2.71
C VAL A 163 -9.44 14.82 -1.58
N ALA A 164 -9.86 15.90 -0.92
CA ALA A 164 -9.17 16.46 0.25
C ALA A 164 -9.02 15.46 1.41
N HIS A 165 -10.03 14.59 1.64
CA HIS A 165 -9.93 13.50 2.62
C HIS A 165 -8.82 12.50 2.25
N ILE A 166 -8.76 12.09 0.97
CA ILE A 166 -7.71 11.17 0.49
C ILE A 166 -6.34 11.81 0.64
N GLU A 167 -6.18 13.07 0.22
CA GLU A 167 -4.94 13.84 0.34
C GLU A 167 -4.48 13.92 1.80
N GLY A 168 -5.36 14.33 2.72
CA GLY A 168 -5.05 14.39 4.14
C GLY A 168 -4.71 13.02 4.75
N THR A 169 -5.28 11.92 4.23
CA THR A 169 -4.92 10.56 4.64
C THR A 169 -3.52 10.18 4.13
N VAL A 170 -3.17 10.55 2.90
CA VAL A 170 -1.82 10.34 2.35
C VAL A 170 -0.79 11.13 3.15
N GLU A 171 -1.02 12.40 3.45
CA GLU A 171 -0.14 13.24 4.26
C GLU A 171 0.10 12.65 5.67
N LYS A 172 -0.95 12.20 6.35
CA LYS A 172 -0.85 11.51 7.65
C LYS A 172 0.02 10.26 7.55
N ASN A 173 -0.19 9.45 6.50
CA ASN A 173 0.57 8.23 6.28
C ASN A 173 2.05 8.54 5.97
N VAL A 174 2.34 9.57 5.17
CA VAL A 174 3.69 10.05 4.90
C VAL A 174 4.39 10.48 6.19
N GLY A 175 3.74 11.31 7.01
CA GLY A 175 4.28 11.73 8.30
C GLY A 175 4.56 10.55 9.24
N PHE A 176 3.65 9.57 9.28
CA PHE A 176 3.80 8.37 10.08
C PHE A 176 4.97 7.50 9.62
N ILE A 177 5.03 7.15 8.32
CA ILE A 177 6.12 6.33 7.75
C ILE A 177 7.47 7.02 7.91
N ARG A 178 7.53 8.34 7.71
CA ARG A 178 8.76 9.13 7.93
C ARG A 178 9.22 9.03 9.38
N SER A 179 8.31 9.17 10.35
CA SER A 179 8.65 9.05 11.77
C SER A 179 9.14 7.66 12.17
N LEU A 180 8.62 6.60 11.51
CA LEU A 180 9.11 5.23 11.67
C LEU A 180 10.52 5.06 11.08
N ALA A 181 10.76 5.59 9.88
CA ALA A 181 12.06 5.50 9.22
C ALA A 181 13.17 6.25 9.99
N GLU A 182 12.83 7.32 10.67
CA GLU A 182 13.75 8.09 11.52
C GLU A 182 13.90 7.50 12.93
N GLY A 183 13.24 6.39 13.24
CA GLY A 183 13.28 5.73 14.55
C GLY A 183 12.60 6.54 15.68
N ARG A 184 11.87 7.61 15.35
CA ARG A 184 11.27 8.54 16.34
C ARG A 184 9.91 8.07 16.87
N HIS A 185 9.29 7.08 16.22
CA HIS A 185 7.96 6.63 16.61
C HIS A 185 8.02 5.50 17.64
N PRO A 186 7.23 5.54 18.75
CA PRO A 186 7.22 4.49 19.79
C PRO A 186 6.94 3.08 19.28
N ALA A 187 6.16 2.93 18.20
CA ALA A 187 5.89 1.63 17.56
C ALA A 187 7.16 0.93 17.06
N MET A 188 8.24 1.69 16.72
CA MET A 188 9.53 1.09 16.35
C MET A 188 10.19 0.37 17.52
N ALA A 189 10.17 0.95 18.70
CA ALA A 189 10.70 0.29 19.90
C ALA A 189 9.99 -1.04 20.16
N GLN A 190 8.66 -1.08 20.01
CA GLN A 190 7.87 -2.29 20.16
C GLN A 190 8.16 -3.33 19.06
N ALA A 191 8.24 -2.91 17.79
CA ALA A 191 8.52 -3.81 16.67
C ALA A 191 9.93 -4.41 16.72
N MET A 192 10.90 -3.69 17.31
CA MET A 192 12.29 -4.12 17.45
C MET A 192 12.56 -4.92 18.74
N SER A 193 11.79 -4.68 19.81
CA SER A 193 11.99 -5.33 21.12
C SER A 193 11.34 -6.72 21.25
N GLY A 194 10.56 -7.16 20.28
CA GLY A 194 9.84 -8.43 20.32
C GLY A 194 10.70 -9.70 20.23
N ARG A 195 12.02 -9.60 20.52
CA ARG A 195 12.99 -10.69 20.52
C ARG A 195 13.79 -10.67 21.82
N ALA A 196 13.17 -11.07 22.87
CA ALA A 196 13.86 -11.62 24.04
C ALA A 196 13.60 -13.12 24.12
#